data_e1a8b83cb1a2b633c406f211e64cb5bc
#
_entry.id   e1a8b83cb1a2b633c406f211e64cb5bc
#
_cell.length_a   1.000
_cell.length_b   1.000
_cell.length_c   1.000
_cell.angle_alpha   90.00
_cell.angle_beta   90.00
_cell.angle_gamma   90.00
#
_symmetry.space_group_name_H-M   'P 1'
#
loop_
_entity.id
_entity.type
_entity.pdbx_description
1 polymer ?
#
loop_
_entity_poly.entity_id
_entity_poly.type
_entity_poly.pdbx_seq_one_letter_code
_entity_poly.pdbx_strand_id
1 'polypeptide(L)' 'MAGIELDGVNQKVVLDSDGDTYLEAATDDTIKVYVAGAHDATISANAINVLSGTTLTIDSGATI' A
#
# COMPACT_ATOMS: atom_id res chain seq x y z
N MET A 1 -15.73 6.82 8.86
CA MET A 1 -14.88 7.78 8.16
C MET A 1 -15.33 7.90 6.72
N ALA A 2 -15.16 9.05 6.10
CA ALA A 2 -15.58 9.27 4.72
C ALA A 2 -14.48 10.02 3.98
N GLY A 3 -13.85 9.36 3.03
CA GLY A 3 -12.82 9.96 2.20
C GLY A 3 -11.42 9.79 2.75
N ILE A 4 -10.50 10.59 2.27
CA ILE A 4 -9.07 10.50 2.59
C ILE A 4 -8.82 11.03 3.99
N GLU A 5 -8.00 10.30 4.76
CA GLU A 5 -7.61 10.71 6.10
C GLU A 5 -6.10 10.61 6.27
N LEU A 6 -5.49 11.65 6.82
CA LEU A 6 -4.09 11.63 7.20
C LEU A 6 -4.00 11.28 8.67
N ASP A 7 -3.46 10.11 8.99
CA ASP A 7 -3.35 9.59 10.35
C ASP A 7 -1.90 9.64 10.80
N GLY A 8 -1.52 10.76 11.43
CA GLY A 8 -0.14 10.96 11.86
C GLY A 8 0.28 10.05 13.00
N VAL A 9 -0.68 9.61 13.82
CA VAL A 9 -0.38 8.74 14.96
C VAL A 9 0.05 7.36 14.47
N ASN A 10 -0.65 6.82 13.48
CA ASN A 10 -0.36 5.50 12.92
C ASN A 10 0.48 5.57 11.65
N GLN A 11 0.86 6.78 11.23
CA GLN A 11 1.73 7.04 10.09
C GLN A 11 1.16 6.42 8.81
N LYS A 12 -0.10 6.73 8.52
CA LYS A 12 -0.75 6.22 7.31
C LYS A 12 -1.66 7.25 6.66
N VAL A 13 -1.86 7.07 5.35
CA VAL A 13 -2.79 7.84 4.55
C VAL A 13 -3.90 6.89 4.13
N VAL A 14 -5.10 7.11 4.66
CA VAL A 14 -6.26 6.29 4.33
C VAL A 14 -6.92 6.84 3.08
N LEU A 15 -7.23 5.97 2.13
CA LEU A 15 -7.65 6.37 0.79
C LEU A 15 -9.12 6.11 0.50
N ASP A 16 -9.82 5.34 1.33
CA ASP A 16 -11.24 5.06 1.10
C ASP A 16 -12.08 5.27 2.36
N SER A 17 -13.40 5.18 2.19
CA SER A 17 -14.32 5.58 3.24
C SER A 17 -14.47 4.55 4.36
N ASP A 18 -14.19 3.27 4.11
CA ASP A 18 -14.25 2.25 5.16
C ASP A 18 -12.92 2.00 5.86
N GLY A 19 -11.85 2.66 5.41
CA GLY A 19 -10.58 2.69 6.14
C GLY A 19 -9.67 1.50 5.95
N ASP A 20 -9.95 0.61 5.00
CA ASP A 20 -9.13 -0.59 4.80
C ASP A 20 -8.18 -0.51 3.60
N THR A 21 -8.14 0.62 2.89
CA THR A 21 -7.22 0.87 1.78
C THR A 21 -6.35 2.05 2.13
N TYR A 22 -5.04 1.82 2.28
CA TYR A 22 -4.16 2.88 2.76
C TYR A 22 -2.70 2.57 2.45
N LEU A 23 -1.89 3.63 2.54
CA LEU A 23 -0.43 3.54 2.55
C LEU A 23 0.04 3.78 3.97
N GLU A 24 0.97 2.97 4.45
CA GLU A 24 1.46 3.04 5.82
C GLU A 24 2.98 3.05 5.84
N ALA A 25 3.55 3.90 6.68
CA ALA A 25 5.00 4.01 6.85
C ALA A 25 5.40 3.94 8.33
N ALA A 26 4.70 3.13 9.12
CA ALA A 26 5.00 2.96 10.54
C ALA A 26 6.34 2.26 10.78
N THR A 27 6.78 1.46 9.81
CA THR A 27 8.14 0.91 9.80
C THR A 27 9.04 1.91 9.10
N ASP A 28 10.14 2.30 9.75
CA ASP A 28 11.03 3.32 9.25
C ASP A 28 11.55 2.98 7.85
N ASP A 29 11.54 3.99 6.95
CA ASP A 29 12.04 3.90 5.57
C ASP A 29 11.32 2.82 4.73
N THR A 30 10.07 2.51 5.06
CA THR A 30 9.30 1.48 4.38
C THR A 30 7.88 1.96 4.15
N ILE A 31 7.35 1.75 2.94
CA ILE A 31 5.95 2.03 2.62
C ILE A 31 5.24 0.71 2.38
N LYS A 32 4.16 0.48 3.11
CA LYS A 32 3.31 -0.71 2.94
C LYS A 32 2.03 -0.31 2.24
N VAL A 33 1.62 -1.09 1.25
CA VAL A 33 0.40 -0.83 0.47
C VAL A 33 -0.66 -1.84 0.89
N TYR A 34 -1.78 -1.32 1.40
CA TYR A 34 -2.93 -2.14 1.82
C TYR A 34 -4.12 -1.81 0.94
N VAL A 35 -4.78 -2.82 0.41
CA VAL A 35 -6.02 -2.69 -0.35
C VAL A 35 -7.04 -3.67 0.22
N ALA A 36 -8.19 -3.16 0.63
CA ALA A 36 -9.26 -3.96 1.24
C ALA A 36 -8.74 -4.79 2.42
N GLY A 37 -7.83 -4.21 3.21
CA GLY A 37 -7.25 -4.88 4.37
C GLY A 37 -6.11 -5.84 4.07
N ALA A 38 -5.81 -6.12 2.80
CA ALA A 38 -4.74 -7.02 2.42
C ALA A 38 -3.43 -6.24 2.21
N HIS A 39 -2.36 -6.73 2.80
CA HIS A 39 -1.02 -6.15 2.62
C HIS A 39 -0.43 -6.72 1.34
N ASP A 40 -0.48 -5.96 0.25
CA ASP A 40 -0.16 -6.45 -1.09
C ASP A 40 1.28 -6.18 -1.51
N ALA A 41 1.87 -5.09 -1.06
CA ALA A 41 3.21 -4.72 -1.49
C ALA A 41 3.94 -3.97 -0.39
N THR A 42 5.26 -4.04 -0.44
CA THR A 42 6.15 -3.28 0.43
C THR A 42 7.19 -2.60 -0.44
N ILE A 43 7.38 -1.29 -0.25
CA ILE A 43 8.37 -0.52 -0.97
C ILE A 43 9.41 -0.05 0.03
N SER A 44 10.66 -0.41 -0.22
CA SER A 44 11.80 0.05 0.57
C SER A 44 12.86 0.59 -0.36
N ALA A 45 14.00 1.04 0.17
CA ALA A 45 15.02 1.65 -0.67
C ALA A 45 15.47 0.65 -1.74
N ASN A 46 15.28 1.03 -3.01
CA ASN A 46 15.70 0.25 -4.19
C ASN A 46 15.00 -1.12 -4.33
N ALA A 47 13.85 -1.31 -3.66
CA ALA A 47 13.15 -2.60 -3.72
C ALA A 47 11.65 -2.40 -3.69
N ILE A 48 10.94 -3.15 -4.53
CA ILE A 48 9.49 -3.26 -4.49
C ILE A 48 9.19 -4.74 -4.33
N ASN A 49 8.55 -5.11 -3.23
CA ASN A 49 8.23 -6.50 -2.93
C ASN A 49 6.73 -6.74 -3.05
N VAL A 50 6.34 -7.61 -3.97
CA VAL A 50 4.96 -8.10 -4.11
C VAL A 50 4.83 -9.32 -3.21
N LEU A 51 3.94 -9.26 -2.24
CA LEU A 51 3.88 -10.26 -1.19
C LEU A 51 3.26 -11.57 -1.67
N SER A 52 3.58 -12.65 -0.97
CA SER A 52 3.02 -13.97 -1.25
C SER A 52 1.49 -13.91 -1.27
N GLY A 53 0.89 -14.51 -2.29
CA GLY A 53 -0.55 -14.49 -2.47
C GLY A 53 -1.06 -13.32 -3.31
N THR A 54 -0.21 -12.35 -3.62
CA THR A 54 -0.56 -11.19 -4.44
C THR A 54 -0.16 -11.45 -5.89
N THR A 55 -1.01 -11.06 -6.83
CA THR A 55 -0.74 -11.21 -8.26
C THR A 55 -0.27 -9.89 -8.85
N LEU A 56 0.88 -9.92 -9.53
CA LEU A 56 1.36 -8.77 -10.30
C LEU A 56 1.08 -9.04 -11.78
N THR A 57 0.25 -8.20 -12.39
CA THR A 57 -0.13 -8.33 -13.78
C THR A 57 0.54 -7.23 -14.60
N ILE A 58 1.21 -7.63 -15.68
CA ILE A 58 1.78 -6.70 -16.64
C ILE A 58 0.93 -6.77 -17.89
N ASP A 59 0.27 -5.67 -18.20
CA ASP A 59 -0.67 -5.62 -19.33
C ASP A 59 0.06 -5.75 -20.67
N SER A 60 -0.69 -6.22 -21.68
CA SER A 60 -0.19 -6.26 -23.05
C SER A 60 0.24 -4.85 -23.49
N GLY A 61 1.46 -4.76 -23.99
CA GLY A 61 2.04 -3.46 -24.38
C GLY A 61 2.80 -2.75 -23.28
N ALA A 62 2.71 -3.23 -22.03
CA ALA A 62 3.51 -2.70 -20.93
C ALA A 62 4.87 -3.38 -20.89
N THR A 63 5.85 -2.71 -20.31
CA THR A 63 7.24 -3.20 -20.23
C THR A 63 7.70 -3.19 -18.79
N ILE A 64 8.35 -4.25 -18.38
CA ILE A 64 9.03 -4.29 -17.10
C ILE A 64 10.47 -3.82 -17.29
#